data_e381048f3101f28a8f625b8452adc121
#
_entry.id   e381048f3101f28a8f625b8452adc121
#
_cell.length_a   1.000
_cell.length_b   1.000
_cell.length_c   1.000
_cell.angle_alpha   90.00
_cell.angle_beta   90.00
_cell.angle_gamma   90.00
#
_symmetry.space_group_name_H-M   'P 1'
#
loop_
_entity.id
_entity.type
_entity.pdbx_description
1 polymer ?
#
loop_
_entity_poly.entity_id
_entity_poly.type
_entity_poly.pdbx_seq_one_letter_code
_entity_poly.pdbx_strand_id
1 'polypeptide(L)'
;MMAVIVLTSLPSCHRRAEEPQAEEKNDTVYPLGFCTDSFDLAEGKVAGGEVFTGLMTRLGMTQADAMQLVAVADSVFEPRKMRAGNAWQAYYSVDSLDAQVLEYLVYNRDRINLTVLKCTKPYGAWRVTKPVEHTRKFADVSITSSLWNDMTAAGASPMLLVHLEDIYAWTVDFFGLQKGDRFRVIYTEASCEGEVIDIDTIHIAMFNRGDKEMPAIRFDQGDGGNLYWNEKGESMRKAFLKAPLRFSRSSSGFSYHRKHPVSGVVKAHTGVDYAAPTGTPVMSIGDGTVISKGWSGGGGNTVKIRHNSVYTTAYLHLSRYAAGLAVGSRVRQGEVIGYVGSTGVSTGPHLDFRVWRSGQPINPLKMESPSEEPIKPENLAALDSVYRFWHKGLDSLSRLNPVSAPQDSVSVQ
;
A
#
# COMPACT_ATOMS: atom_id res chain seq x y z
N MET A 1 84.04 30.28 -46.42
CA MET A 1 83.03 30.77 -47.39
C MET A 1 81.77 29.93 -47.18
N MET A 2 80.78 30.47 -46.47
CA MET A 2 79.47 29.80 -46.17
C MET A 2 78.45 30.26 -47.19
N ALA A 3 77.89 29.40 -47.93
CA ALA A 3 76.78 29.71 -48.85
C ALA A 3 75.44 29.53 -48.11
N VAL A 4 74.69 30.61 -48.06
CA VAL A 4 73.33 30.65 -47.47
C VAL A 4 72.35 30.30 -48.59
N ILE A 5 71.60 29.19 -48.41
CA ILE A 5 70.45 28.81 -49.27
C ILE A 5 69.21 29.40 -48.66
N VAL A 6 68.57 30.32 -49.36
CA VAL A 6 67.23 30.83 -48.98
C VAL A 6 66.19 29.95 -49.64
N LEU A 7 65.39 29.22 -48.78
CA LEU A 7 64.17 28.50 -49.21
C LEU A 7 62.97 29.44 -49.11
N THR A 8 62.37 29.79 -50.25
CA THR A 8 61.08 30.48 -50.32
C THR A 8 59.96 29.46 -50.20
N SER A 9 59.16 29.54 -49.13
CA SER A 9 57.94 28.76 -48.91
C SER A 9 56.78 29.49 -49.60
N LEU A 10 56.13 28.75 -50.53
CA LEU A 10 54.87 29.15 -51.11
C LEU A 10 53.68 28.78 -50.13
N PRO A 11 52.68 29.63 -49.93
CA PRO A 11 51.55 29.31 -49.12
C PRO A 11 50.58 28.40 -49.91
N SER A 12 50.40 27.14 -49.48
CA SER A 12 49.38 26.23 -49.97
C SER A 12 48.05 26.60 -49.33
N CYS A 13 47.09 27.13 -50.10
CA CYS A 13 45.69 27.30 -49.70
C CYS A 13 45.04 25.92 -49.62
N HIS A 14 45.00 25.32 -48.43
CA HIS A 14 44.09 24.23 -48.14
C HIS A 14 42.70 24.82 -47.86
N ARG A 15 41.78 24.69 -48.81
CA ARG A 15 40.34 24.81 -48.56
C ARG A 15 39.98 23.64 -47.61
N ARG A 16 39.75 23.97 -46.35
CA ARG A 16 39.10 23.07 -45.39
C ARG A 16 37.67 22.86 -45.88
N ALA A 17 37.34 21.68 -46.31
CA ALA A 17 35.96 21.29 -46.54
C ALA A 17 35.24 21.42 -45.21
N GLU A 18 34.21 22.24 -45.14
CA GLU A 18 33.26 22.27 -44.03
C GLU A 18 32.57 20.90 -44.05
N GLU A 19 32.81 20.11 -42.98
CA GLU A 19 31.97 18.95 -42.68
C GLU A 19 30.54 19.46 -42.46
N PRO A 20 29.53 18.80 -43.04
CA PRO A 20 28.14 19.15 -42.77
C PRO A 20 27.90 18.96 -41.29
N GLN A 21 27.60 20.04 -40.57
CA GLN A 21 27.06 19.98 -39.22
C GLN A 21 25.85 19.05 -39.28
N ALA A 22 25.95 17.91 -38.61
CA ALA A 22 24.79 17.07 -38.35
C ALA A 22 23.74 17.94 -37.63
N GLU A 23 22.62 18.17 -38.28
CA GLU A 23 21.44 18.72 -37.61
C GLU A 23 21.18 17.84 -36.41
N GLU A 24 21.40 18.34 -35.19
CA GLU A 24 20.88 17.76 -33.98
C GLU A 24 19.36 17.70 -34.18
N LYS A 25 18.87 16.52 -34.51
CA LYS A 25 17.46 16.23 -34.40
C LYS A 25 17.09 16.44 -32.94
N ASN A 26 16.54 17.58 -32.66
CA ASN A 26 15.90 17.91 -31.41
C ASN A 26 14.65 17.02 -31.33
N ASP A 27 14.82 15.76 -30.90
CA ASP A 27 13.71 14.85 -30.65
C ASP A 27 12.98 15.38 -29.41
N THR A 28 12.09 16.33 -29.61
CA THR A 28 11.20 16.84 -28.55
C THR A 28 10.29 15.70 -28.12
N VAL A 29 10.63 15.10 -26.97
CA VAL A 29 9.84 14.03 -26.39
C VAL A 29 8.59 14.65 -25.78
N TYR A 30 7.44 14.41 -26.36
CA TYR A 30 6.16 14.81 -25.82
C TYR A 30 5.69 13.78 -24.77
N PRO A 31 5.49 14.16 -23.50
CA PRO A 31 5.14 13.21 -22.43
C PRO A 31 3.89 12.39 -22.70
N LEU A 32 2.90 12.95 -23.41
CA LEU A 32 1.66 12.26 -23.78
C LEU A 32 1.72 11.63 -25.17
N GLY A 33 2.83 11.77 -25.91
CA GLY A 33 2.99 11.30 -27.29
C GLY A 33 2.48 12.27 -28.36
N PHE A 34 2.03 13.48 -27.96
CA PHE A 34 1.62 14.57 -28.86
C PHE A 34 1.91 15.92 -28.22
N CYS A 35 2.01 16.99 -29.05
CA CYS A 35 2.24 18.36 -28.59
C CYS A 35 0.96 18.92 -27.99
N THR A 36 0.92 19.09 -26.68
CA THR A 36 -0.26 19.60 -25.95
C THR A 36 -0.57 21.05 -26.21
N ASP A 37 0.46 21.86 -26.46
CA ASP A 37 0.35 23.33 -26.63
C ASP A 37 -0.39 23.73 -27.93
N SER A 38 -0.67 22.76 -28.79
CA SER A 38 -1.36 22.98 -30.07
C SER A 38 -2.87 22.84 -29.95
N PHE A 39 -3.41 22.59 -28.76
CA PHE A 39 -4.81 22.25 -28.57
C PHE A 39 -5.44 23.04 -27.41
N ASP A 40 -6.72 23.34 -27.54
CA ASP A 40 -7.53 23.84 -26.43
C ASP A 40 -7.83 22.69 -25.46
N LEU A 41 -7.63 22.94 -24.16
CA LEU A 41 -7.79 21.95 -23.10
C LEU A 41 -9.13 22.09 -22.37
N ALA A 42 -9.87 21.01 -22.25
CA ALA A 42 -10.98 20.86 -21.33
C ALA A 42 -10.71 19.71 -20.35
N GLU A 43 -11.06 19.91 -19.08
CA GLU A 43 -10.83 18.92 -18.02
C GLU A 43 -12.12 18.57 -17.30
N GLY A 44 -12.17 17.36 -16.75
CA GLY A 44 -13.32 16.95 -15.98
C GLY A 44 -13.14 15.57 -15.32
N LYS A 45 -14.26 15.08 -14.83
CA LYS A 45 -14.33 13.75 -14.21
C LYS A 45 -15.44 12.93 -14.85
N VAL A 46 -15.26 11.62 -14.85
CA VAL A 46 -16.28 10.65 -15.26
C VAL A 46 -17.45 10.72 -14.29
N ALA A 47 -18.66 10.88 -14.82
CA ALA A 47 -19.88 10.96 -14.01
C ALA A 47 -20.30 9.58 -13.46
N GLY A 48 -21.12 9.57 -12.42
CA GLY A 48 -21.68 8.34 -11.87
C GLY A 48 -22.57 7.63 -12.90
N GLY A 49 -22.27 6.36 -13.22
CA GLY A 49 -23.00 5.57 -14.23
C GLY A 49 -22.69 5.91 -15.68
N GLU A 50 -21.76 6.84 -15.94
CA GLU A 50 -21.34 7.21 -17.29
C GLU A 50 -20.56 6.06 -17.95
N VAL A 51 -20.97 5.68 -19.15
CA VAL A 51 -20.27 4.71 -19.97
C VAL A 51 -19.33 5.42 -20.95
N PHE A 52 -18.30 4.72 -21.43
CA PHE A 52 -17.28 5.31 -22.30
C PHE A 52 -17.85 6.02 -23.53
N THR A 53 -18.76 5.38 -24.28
CA THR A 53 -19.40 6.01 -25.45
C THR A 53 -20.21 7.25 -25.09
N GLY A 54 -20.83 7.27 -23.91
CA GLY A 54 -21.54 8.44 -23.38
C GLY A 54 -20.58 9.61 -23.12
N LEU A 55 -19.43 9.35 -22.47
CA LEU A 55 -18.37 10.33 -22.28
C LEU A 55 -17.89 10.89 -23.63
N MET A 56 -17.57 10.02 -24.60
CA MET A 56 -17.08 10.46 -25.92
C MET A 56 -18.10 11.30 -26.65
N THR A 57 -19.39 10.94 -26.59
CA THR A 57 -20.47 11.72 -27.19
C THR A 57 -20.64 13.09 -26.54
N ARG A 58 -20.54 13.15 -25.20
CA ARG A 58 -20.57 14.41 -24.45
C ARG A 58 -19.38 15.32 -24.78
N LEU A 59 -18.24 14.75 -25.17
CA LEU A 59 -17.05 15.46 -25.59
C LEU A 59 -17.03 15.81 -27.10
N GLY A 60 -18.12 15.50 -27.86
CA GLY A 60 -18.29 15.94 -29.24
C GLY A 60 -18.09 14.87 -30.32
N MET A 61 -17.79 13.60 -29.96
CA MET A 61 -17.75 12.53 -30.96
C MET A 61 -19.15 12.04 -31.31
N THR A 62 -19.32 11.56 -32.57
CA THR A 62 -20.51 10.81 -32.89
C THR A 62 -20.51 9.44 -32.21
N GLN A 63 -21.67 8.87 -31.96
CA GLN A 63 -21.78 7.54 -31.36
C GLN A 63 -21.09 6.47 -32.23
N ALA A 64 -21.17 6.60 -33.55
CA ALA A 64 -20.53 5.67 -34.49
C ALA A 64 -18.99 5.73 -34.39
N ASP A 65 -18.41 6.93 -34.32
CA ASP A 65 -16.98 7.14 -34.18
C ASP A 65 -16.48 6.67 -32.78
N ALA A 66 -17.25 6.95 -31.72
CA ALA A 66 -16.96 6.45 -30.38
C ALA A 66 -16.92 4.92 -30.31
N MET A 67 -17.82 4.22 -31.03
CA MET A 67 -17.81 2.76 -31.12
C MET A 67 -16.59 2.22 -31.89
N GLN A 68 -16.16 2.90 -32.97
CA GLN A 68 -14.94 2.53 -33.68
C GLN A 68 -13.70 2.74 -32.82
N LEU A 69 -13.65 3.84 -32.04
CA LEU A 69 -12.56 4.09 -31.11
C LEU A 69 -12.50 3.02 -30.01
N VAL A 70 -13.64 2.54 -29.51
CA VAL A 70 -13.68 1.40 -28.53
C VAL A 70 -12.96 0.18 -29.10
N ALA A 71 -13.24 -0.19 -30.36
CA ALA A 71 -12.64 -1.35 -31.01
C ALA A 71 -11.10 -1.21 -31.13
N VAL A 72 -10.60 -0.01 -31.40
CA VAL A 72 -9.15 0.27 -31.44
C VAL A 72 -8.53 0.29 -30.04
N ALA A 73 -9.25 0.82 -29.05
CA ALA A 73 -8.77 0.98 -27.69
C ALA A 73 -8.75 -0.33 -26.87
N ASP A 74 -9.50 -1.35 -27.27
CA ASP A 74 -9.78 -2.56 -26.48
C ASP A 74 -8.50 -3.32 -26.02
N SER A 75 -7.43 -3.28 -26.82
CA SER A 75 -6.13 -3.87 -26.47
C SER A 75 -5.34 -3.08 -25.41
N VAL A 76 -5.63 -1.79 -25.22
CA VAL A 76 -4.90 -0.85 -24.36
C VAL A 76 -5.71 -0.49 -23.13
N PHE A 77 -7.00 -0.29 -23.33
CA PHE A 77 -7.94 0.18 -22.34
C PHE A 77 -9.24 -0.58 -22.46
N GLU A 78 -9.68 -1.23 -21.39
CA GLU A 78 -10.99 -1.85 -21.35
C GLU A 78 -12.04 -0.80 -20.96
N PRO A 79 -12.89 -0.32 -21.89
CA PRO A 79 -13.87 0.74 -21.62
C PRO A 79 -14.82 0.41 -20.46
N ARG A 80 -15.09 -0.90 -20.24
CA ARG A 80 -15.93 -1.38 -19.13
C ARG A 80 -15.30 -1.18 -17.75
N LYS A 81 -13.98 -0.93 -17.68
CA LYS A 81 -13.24 -0.65 -16.44
C LYS A 81 -13.12 0.85 -16.15
N MET A 82 -13.76 1.70 -16.94
CA MET A 82 -13.85 3.12 -16.64
C MET A 82 -14.57 3.32 -15.29
N ARG A 83 -14.02 4.19 -14.45
CA ARG A 83 -14.54 4.41 -13.09
C ARG A 83 -15.06 5.83 -12.95
N ALA A 84 -16.23 5.97 -12.34
CA ALA A 84 -16.75 7.27 -11.92
C ALA A 84 -15.75 7.97 -10.98
N GLY A 85 -15.60 9.29 -11.16
CA GLY A 85 -14.67 10.12 -10.41
C GLY A 85 -13.26 10.20 -10.97
N ASN A 86 -12.86 9.29 -11.90
CA ASN A 86 -11.56 9.41 -12.56
C ASN A 86 -11.52 10.66 -13.45
N ALA A 87 -10.40 11.36 -13.40
CA ALA A 87 -10.17 12.57 -14.19
C ALA A 87 -9.93 12.23 -15.66
N TRP A 88 -10.28 13.16 -16.51
CA TRP A 88 -9.97 13.14 -17.95
C TRP A 88 -9.57 14.55 -18.40
N GLN A 89 -8.77 14.60 -19.47
CA GLN A 89 -8.36 15.80 -20.18
C GLN A 89 -8.68 15.61 -21.66
N ALA A 90 -9.44 16.53 -22.25
CA ALA A 90 -9.84 16.52 -23.66
C ALA A 90 -9.16 17.67 -24.39
N TYR A 91 -8.51 17.36 -25.48
CA TYR A 91 -7.72 18.27 -26.31
C TYR A 91 -8.42 18.50 -27.64
N TYR A 92 -8.72 19.76 -27.93
CA TYR A 92 -9.49 20.16 -29.09
C TYR A 92 -8.66 20.97 -30.07
N SER A 93 -8.82 20.72 -31.36
CA SER A 93 -8.44 21.62 -32.44
C SER A 93 -9.65 22.41 -32.96
N VAL A 94 -9.41 23.43 -33.75
CA VAL A 94 -10.46 24.17 -34.48
C VAL A 94 -10.31 23.83 -35.95
N ASP A 95 -11.41 23.38 -36.56
CA ASP A 95 -11.40 23.06 -37.97
C ASP A 95 -11.56 24.33 -38.87
N SER A 96 -11.53 24.14 -40.18
CA SER A 96 -11.69 25.24 -41.14
C SER A 96 -13.06 25.95 -41.15
N LEU A 97 -14.01 25.43 -40.36
CA LEU A 97 -15.35 25.97 -40.20
C LEU A 97 -15.59 26.53 -38.79
N ASP A 98 -14.51 26.80 -38.03
CA ASP A 98 -14.52 27.25 -36.63
C ASP A 98 -15.22 26.26 -35.67
N ALA A 99 -15.34 24.99 -36.01
CA ALA A 99 -15.92 23.98 -35.14
C ALA A 99 -14.82 23.29 -34.29
N GLN A 100 -15.08 23.08 -33.01
CA GLN A 100 -14.18 22.34 -32.12
C GLN A 100 -14.21 20.84 -32.46
N VAL A 101 -13.04 20.26 -32.69
CA VAL A 101 -12.84 18.84 -32.99
C VAL A 101 -12.05 18.21 -31.87
N LEU A 102 -12.58 17.17 -31.23
CA LEU A 102 -11.89 16.40 -30.22
C LEU A 102 -10.76 15.58 -30.87
N GLU A 103 -9.50 15.96 -30.60
CA GLU A 103 -8.32 15.29 -31.16
C GLU A 103 -7.81 14.17 -30.25
N TYR A 104 -7.71 14.47 -28.96
CA TYR A 104 -7.20 13.51 -27.97
C TYR A 104 -8.02 13.54 -26.70
N LEU A 105 -8.18 12.36 -26.09
CA LEU A 105 -8.67 12.20 -24.73
C LEU A 105 -7.60 11.48 -23.90
N VAL A 106 -7.19 12.09 -22.80
CA VAL A 106 -6.33 11.48 -21.79
C VAL A 106 -7.19 11.08 -20.61
N TYR A 107 -7.29 9.79 -20.36
CA TYR A 107 -8.05 9.23 -19.25
C TYR A 107 -7.10 8.77 -18.14
N ASN A 108 -7.25 9.30 -16.95
CA ASN A 108 -6.45 8.93 -15.78
C ASN A 108 -7.03 7.65 -15.17
N ARG A 109 -6.36 6.51 -15.40
CA ARG A 109 -6.75 5.22 -14.81
C ARG A 109 -6.53 5.19 -13.30
N ASP A 110 -5.41 5.77 -12.89
CA ASP A 110 -5.01 6.04 -11.51
C ASP A 110 -4.04 7.25 -11.49
N ARG A 111 -3.31 7.44 -10.41
CA ARG A 111 -2.42 8.61 -10.25
C ARG A 111 -1.25 8.65 -11.22
N ILE A 112 -0.76 7.49 -11.65
CA ILE A 112 0.44 7.36 -12.49
C ILE A 112 0.16 6.81 -13.89
N ASN A 113 -0.94 6.07 -14.06
CA ASN A 113 -1.25 5.40 -15.31
C ASN A 113 -2.33 6.14 -16.07
N LEU A 114 -2.00 6.58 -17.28
CA LEU A 114 -2.87 7.27 -18.20
C LEU A 114 -3.17 6.38 -19.40
N THR A 115 -4.31 6.60 -20.02
CA THR A 115 -4.63 6.11 -21.36
C THR A 115 -4.87 7.31 -22.23
N VAL A 116 -4.11 7.41 -23.32
CA VAL A 116 -4.29 8.43 -24.34
C VAL A 116 -5.06 7.79 -25.49
N LEU A 117 -6.09 8.48 -25.94
CA LEU A 117 -6.96 8.08 -27.04
C LEU A 117 -6.89 9.17 -28.12
N LYS A 118 -6.47 8.81 -29.34
CA LYS A 118 -6.58 9.68 -30.51
C LYS A 118 -7.97 9.55 -31.06
N CYS A 119 -8.73 10.65 -31.05
CA CYS A 119 -10.16 10.69 -31.36
C CYS A 119 -10.48 11.03 -32.82
N THR A 120 -9.45 11.36 -33.63
CA THR A 120 -9.55 11.59 -35.06
C THR A 120 -8.93 10.43 -35.85
N LYS A 121 -9.35 10.24 -37.09
CA LYS A 121 -8.86 9.15 -37.95
C LYS A 121 -7.43 9.40 -38.47
N PRO A 122 -6.56 8.40 -38.48
CA PRO A 122 -6.78 7.04 -37.94
C PRO A 122 -6.82 7.07 -36.41
N TYR A 123 -7.82 6.39 -35.83
CA TYR A 123 -7.94 6.27 -34.36
C TYR A 123 -6.75 5.54 -33.77
N GLY A 124 -6.42 5.88 -32.53
CA GLY A 124 -5.29 5.27 -31.82
C GLY A 124 -5.50 5.25 -30.31
N ALA A 125 -4.81 4.35 -29.64
CA ALA A 125 -4.78 4.29 -28.19
C ALA A 125 -3.41 3.82 -27.70
N TRP A 126 -2.90 4.44 -26.64
CA TRP A 126 -1.65 4.00 -25.99
C TRP A 126 -1.67 4.31 -24.51
N ARG A 127 -0.78 3.66 -23.76
CA ARG A 127 -0.59 3.89 -22.33
C ARG A 127 0.57 4.84 -22.11
N VAL A 128 0.41 5.71 -21.13
CA VAL A 128 1.47 6.57 -20.62
C VAL A 128 1.55 6.33 -19.13
N THR A 129 2.78 6.19 -18.63
CA THR A 129 3.04 6.13 -17.20
C THR A 129 3.82 7.37 -16.81
N LYS A 130 3.31 8.14 -15.85
CA LYS A 130 4.00 9.30 -15.32
C LYS A 130 5.27 8.86 -14.60
N PRO A 131 6.34 9.67 -14.62
CA PRO A 131 7.55 9.37 -13.86
C PRO A 131 7.24 9.33 -12.37
N VAL A 132 7.78 8.32 -11.68
CA VAL A 132 7.72 8.17 -10.23
C VAL A 132 9.10 8.48 -9.68
N GLU A 133 9.15 9.40 -8.73
CA GLU A 133 10.36 9.75 -8.01
C GLU A 133 10.46 8.91 -6.74
N HIS A 134 11.65 8.36 -6.48
CA HIS A 134 11.95 7.57 -5.29
C HIS A 134 12.90 8.34 -4.39
N THR A 135 12.40 8.83 -3.27
CA THR A 135 13.18 9.66 -2.34
C THR A 135 13.37 8.96 -1.01
N ARG A 136 14.64 8.86 -0.56
CA ARG A 136 14.94 8.33 0.78
C ARG A 136 14.57 9.35 1.84
N LYS A 137 13.80 8.91 2.82
CA LYS A 137 13.28 9.71 3.93
C LYS A 137 13.68 9.08 5.26
N PHE A 138 13.61 9.89 6.29
CA PHE A 138 13.77 9.51 7.68
C PHE A 138 12.60 10.06 8.49
N ALA A 139 12.02 9.24 9.36
CA ALA A 139 11.04 9.65 10.35
C ALA A 139 11.51 9.24 11.74
N ASP A 140 11.33 10.14 12.71
CA ASP A 140 11.63 9.93 14.13
C ASP A 140 10.44 10.49 14.91
N VAL A 141 9.61 9.60 15.45
CA VAL A 141 8.30 9.97 15.99
C VAL A 141 8.16 9.38 17.38
N SER A 142 8.02 10.25 18.39
CA SER A 142 7.64 9.85 19.75
C SER A 142 6.14 10.03 19.93
N ILE A 143 5.49 9.01 20.50
CA ILE A 143 4.04 9.03 20.74
C ILE A 143 3.73 9.96 21.92
N THR A 144 2.92 10.97 21.63
CA THR A 144 2.43 11.94 22.63
C THR A 144 0.92 11.91 22.76
N SER A 145 0.22 11.69 21.66
CA SER A 145 -1.25 11.65 21.56
C SER A 145 -1.74 10.38 20.87
N SER A 146 -1.52 10.30 19.56
CA SER A 146 -1.79 9.11 18.77
C SER A 146 -0.73 8.99 17.67
N LEU A 147 -0.43 7.76 17.26
CA LEU A 147 0.58 7.51 16.23
C LEU A 147 0.26 8.28 14.93
N TRP A 148 -1.02 8.33 14.53
CA TRP A 148 -1.45 9.08 13.35
C TRP A 148 -1.12 10.58 13.46
N ASN A 149 -1.54 11.21 14.56
CA ASN A 149 -1.33 12.64 14.76
C ASN A 149 0.15 12.97 14.87
N ASP A 150 0.89 12.17 15.64
CA ASP A 150 2.31 12.41 15.90
C ASP A 150 3.15 12.15 14.63
N MET A 151 2.83 11.15 13.80
CA MET A 151 3.46 10.94 12.49
C MET A 151 3.17 12.09 11.52
N THR A 152 1.91 12.53 11.44
CA THR A 152 1.52 13.65 10.58
C THR A 152 2.23 14.93 11.00
N ALA A 153 2.32 15.21 12.31
CA ALA A 153 3.04 16.36 12.85
C ALA A 153 4.54 16.31 12.56
N ALA A 154 5.13 15.12 12.48
CA ALA A 154 6.52 14.90 12.07
C ALA A 154 6.73 14.98 10.55
N GLY A 155 5.68 15.25 9.77
CA GLY A 155 5.76 15.34 8.30
C GLY A 155 5.91 13.99 7.60
N ALA A 156 5.68 12.88 8.30
CA ALA A 156 5.68 11.55 7.70
C ALA A 156 4.37 11.27 6.97
N SER A 157 4.46 10.56 5.83
CA SER A 157 3.26 10.15 5.10
C SER A 157 2.39 9.22 5.95
N PRO A 158 1.06 9.40 5.96
CA PRO A 158 0.14 8.44 6.58
C PRO A 158 0.29 7.00 6.05
N MET A 159 0.76 6.84 4.82
CA MET A 159 1.04 5.51 4.23
C MET A 159 2.13 4.76 5.01
N LEU A 160 3.11 5.49 5.60
CA LEU A 160 4.15 4.87 6.43
C LEU A 160 3.57 4.11 7.61
N LEU A 161 2.51 4.64 8.24
CA LEU A 161 1.82 3.97 9.34
C LEU A 161 1.25 2.60 8.92
N VAL A 162 0.61 2.54 7.75
CA VAL A 162 0.03 1.29 7.22
C VAL A 162 1.12 0.22 7.04
N HIS A 163 2.26 0.61 6.48
CA HIS A 163 3.39 -0.31 6.28
C HIS A 163 4.04 -0.74 7.62
N LEU A 164 4.13 0.16 8.59
CA LEU A 164 4.64 -0.19 9.92
C LEU A 164 3.69 -1.13 10.67
N GLU A 165 2.38 -0.91 10.55
CA GLU A 165 1.37 -1.84 11.08
C GLU A 165 1.53 -3.24 10.48
N ASP A 166 1.76 -3.34 9.17
CA ASP A 166 1.97 -4.64 8.51
C ASP A 166 3.27 -5.33 8.99
N ILE A 167 4.37 -4.58 9.16
CA ILE A 167 5.66 -5.12 9.61
C ILE A 167 5.60 -5.57 11.08
N TYR A 168 5.03 -4.72 11.94
CA TYR A 168 4.99 -4.95 13.39
C TYR A 168 3.70 -5.61 13.88
N ALA A 169 2.76 -5.97 12.99
CA ALA A 169 1.45 -6.55 13.32
C ALA A 169 1.50 -7.70 14.34
N TRP A 170 2.66 -8.33 14.48
CA TRP A 170 2.91 -9.51 15.30
C TRP A 170 3.60 -9.21 16.62
N THR A 171 4.33 -8.09 16.69
CA THR A 171 5.24 -7.78 17.78
C THR A 171 4.79 -6.58 18.59
N VAL A 172 4.05 -5.65 17.97
CA VAL A 172 3.57 -4.41 18.60
C VAL A 172 2.05 -4.34 18.55
N ASP A 173 1.44 -4.08 19.70
CA ASP A 173 0.02 -3.72 19.77
C ASP A 173 -0.13 -2.22 19.52
N PHE A 174 -0.54 -1.86 18.29
CA PHE A 174 -0.72 -0.47 17.89
C PHE A 174 -1.87 0.25 18.62
N PHE A 175 -2.79 -0.50 19.24
CA PHE A 175 -3.84 0.07 20.11
C PHE A 175 -3.36 0.27 21.56
N GLY A 176 -2.31 -0.44 21.92
CA GLY A 176 -1.65 -0.35 23.23
C GLY A 176 -0.42 0.54 23.23
N LEU A 177 -0.24 1.41 22.23
CA LEU A 177 0.86 2.38 22.22
C LEU A 177 0.71 3.36 23.38
N GLN A 178 1.82 3.66 24.03
CA GLN A 178 1.88 4.50 25.21
C GLN A 178 2.65 5.79 24.91
N LYS A 179 2.38 6.82 25.70
CA LYS A 179 3.18 8.05 25.66
C LYS A 179 4.64 7.71 25.94
N GLY A 180 5.53 8.15 25.04
CA GLY A 180 6.96 7.85 25.09
C GLY A 180 7.41 6.66 24.23
N ASP A 181 6.48 5.85 23.70
CA ASP A 181 6.82 4.90 22.65
C ASP A 181 7.36 5.67 21.44
N ARG A 182 8.34 5.10 20.72
CA ARG A 182 9.03 5.82 19.63
C ARG A 182 9.24 4.93 18.42
N PHE A 183 9.00 5.48 17.24
CA PHE A 183 9.38 4.88 15.96
C PHE A 183 10.47 5.70 15.29
N ARG A 184 11.55 5.02 14.86
CA ARG A 184 12.60 5.59 14.01
C ARG A 184 12.65 4.76 12.73
N VAL A 185 12.53 5.39 11.57
CA VAL A 185 12.36 4.67 10.31
C VAL A 185 13.19 5.32 9.21
N ILE A 186 13.95 4.50 8.46
CA ILE A 186 14.53 4.90 7.17
C ILE A 186 13.78 4.18 6.08
N TYR A 187 13.20 4.92 5.17
CA TYR A 187 12.35 4.39 4.11
C TYR A 187 12.55 5.13 2.78
N THR A 188 12.11 4.55 1.69
CA THR A 188 12.00 5.20 0.37
C THR A 188 10.53 5.46 0.09
N GLU A 189 10.23 6.72 -0.20
CA GLU A 189 8.92 7.22 -0.56
C GLU A 189 8.83 7.34 -2.07
N ALA A 190 7.73 6.85 -2.64
CA ALA A 190 7.40 7.04 -4.04
C ALA A 190 6.46 8.25 -4.19
N SER A 191 6.81 9.19 -5.04
CA SER A 191 6.01 10.37 -5.34
C SER A 191 5.84 10.58 -6.85
N CYS A 192 4.74 11.20 -7.23
CA CYS A 192 4.45 11.59 -8.59
C CYS A 192 3.91 13.01 -8.59
N GLU A 193 4.53 13.90 -9.40
CA GLU A 193 4.16 15.32 -9.46
C GLU A 193 4.15 16.01 -8.07
N GLY A 194 5.08 15.62 -7.21
CA GLY A 194 5.22 16.16 -5.85
C GLY A 194 4.24 15.56 -4.81
N GLU A 195 3.31 14.70 -5.20
CA GLU A 195 2.40 14.01 -4.28
C GLU A 195 2.91 12.61 -3.96
N VAL A 196 2.89 12.24 -2.68
CA VAL A 196 3.23 10.88 -2.23
C VAL A 196 2.17 9.91 -2.69
N ILE A 197 2.59 8.86 -3.39
CA ILE A 197 1.70 7.81 -3.90
C ILE A 197 1.77 6.53 -3.08
N ASP A 198 2.95 6.20 -2.54
CA ASP A 198 3.16 5.04 -1.67
C ASP A 198 4.51 5.12 -0.93
N ILE A 199 4.73 4.18 0.00
CA ILE A 199 6.04 3.85 0.56
C ILE A 199 6.58 2.65 -0.22
N ASP A 200 7.61 2.89 -1.00
CA ASP A 200 8.22 1.85 -1.84
C ASP A 200 8.94 0.77 -0.99
N THR A 201 9.72 1.22 -0.02
CA THR A 201 10.54 0.32 0.80
C THR A 201 10.80 0.91 2.17
N ILE A 202 10.59 0.14 3.23
CA ILE A 202 11.15 0.42 4.56
C ILE A 202 12.45 -0.36 4.69
N HIS A 203 13.58 0.34 4.79
CA HIS A 203 14.91 -0.29 4.90
C HIS A 203 15.18 -0.83 6.30
N ILE A 204 14.84 -0.03 7.29
CA ILE A 204 14.85 -0.38 8.70
C ILE A 204 13.79 0.43 9.44
N ALA A 205 13.10 -0.22 10.33
CA ALA A 205 12.29 0.44 11.36
C ALA A 205 12.76 -0.01 12.74
N MET A 206 12.73 0.91 13.70
CA MET A 206 13.05 0.66 15.11
C MET A 206 11.88 1.13 15.95
N PHE A 207 11.23 0.23 16.63
CA PHE A 207 10.25 0.57 17.66
C PHE A 207 10.92 0.49 19.04
N ASN A 208 10.75 1.55 19.82
CA ASN A 208 11.27 1.63 21.18
C ASN A 208 10.12 1.75 22.19
N ARG A 209 10.14 0.95 23.23
CA ARG A 209 9.27 1.08 24.41
C ARG A 209 10.14 1.04 25.68
N GLY A 210 10.32 2.20 26.32
CA GLY A 210 11.35 2.36 27.33
C GLY A 210 12.74 2.00 26.76
N ASP A 211 13.50 1.20 27.48
CA ASP A 211 14.84 0.76 27.07
C ASP A 211 14.83 -0.42 26.07
N LYS A 212 13.65 -0.94 25.73
CA LYS A 212 13.52 -2.07 24.80
C LYS A 212 13.47 -1.58 23.38
N GLU A 213 14.45 -1.99 22.57
CA GLU A 213 14.48 -1.81 21.12
C GLU A 213 13.94 -3.05 20.40
N MET A 214 13.17 -2.82 19.35
CA MET A 214 12.62 -3.87 18.50
C MET A 214 12.85 -3.49 17.03
N PRO A 215 14.00 -3.87 16.46
CA PRO A 215 14.32 -3.59 15.07
C PRO A 215 13.53 -4.48 14.12
N ALA A 216 13.15 -3.93 12.98
CA ALA A 216 12.67 -4.64 11.81
C ALA A 216 13.58 -4.25 10.63
N ILE A 217 14.38 -5.19 10.17
CA ILE A 217 15.44 -5.01 9.19
C ILE A 217 14.99 -5.66 7.90
N ARG A 218 14.97 -4.90 6.80
CA ARG A 218 14.67 -5.46 5.49
C ARG A 218 15.86 -6.23 4.96
N PHE A 219 15.66 -7.51 4.71
CA PHE A 219 16.63 -8.38 4.05
C PHE A 219 15.89 -9.43 3.22
N ASP A 220 16.19 -9.47 1.93
CA ASP A 220 15.64 -10.46 1.00
C ASP A 220 16.63 -11.62 0.86
N GLN A 221 16.23 -12.81 1.30
CA GLN A 221 17.05 -14.01 1.16
C GLN A 221 16.79 -14.78 -0.15
N GLY A 222 16.03 -14.20 -1.08
CA GLY A 222 15.84 -14.72 -2.43
C GLY A 222 14.88 -15.91 -2.55
N ASP A 223 14.05 -16.17 -1.53
CA ASP A 223 13.09 -17.28 -1.52
C ASP A 223 11.63 -16.85 -1.74
N GLY A 224 11.39 -15.54 -1.95
CA GLY A 224 10.06 -14.97 -2.11
C GLY A 224 9.20 -14.98 -0.82
N GLY A 225 9.83 -15.27 0.32
CA GLY A 225 9.18 -15.33 1.64
C GLY A 225 9.19 -14.00 2.39
N ASN A 226 9.49 -14.07 3.69
CA ASN A 226 9.56 -12.90 4.56
C ASN A 226 10.71 -11.97 4.16
N LEU A 227 10.47 -10.66 4.31
CA LEU A 227 11.45 -9.62 4.01
C LEU A 227 11.96 -8.89 5.27
N TYR A 228 11.33 -9.08 6.44
CA TYR A 228 11.67 -8.34 7.66
C TYR A 228 12.06 -9.28 8.80
N TRP A 229 13.19 -8.96 9.42
CA TRP A 229 13.85 -9.77 10.44
C TRP A 229 14.26 -8.89 11.62
N ASN A 230 14.32 -9.46 12.82
CA ASN A 230 14.98 -8.78 13.93
C ASN A 230 16.51 -8.99 13.86
N GLU A 231 17.24 -8.40 14.80
CA GLU A 231 18.70 -8.48 14.88
C GLU A 231 19.26 -9.91 15.10
N LYS A 232 18.38 -10.85 15.51
CA LYS A 232 18.74 -12.27 15.72
C LYS A 232 18.42 -13.14 14.50
N GLY A 233 17.85 -12.52 13.44
CA GLY A 233 17.39 -13.27 12.28
C GLY A 233 16.06 -14.00 12.50
N GLU A 234 15.32 -13.66 13.55
CA GLU A 234 13.96 -14.14 13.74
C GLU A 234 13.02 -13.36 12.84
N SER A 235 12.09 -14.06 12.18
CA SER A 235 11.07 -13.44 11.34
C SER A 235 10.23 -12.44 12.13
N MET A 236 10.06 -11.22 11.61
CA MET A 236 9.07 -10.27 12.12
C MET A 236 7.65 -10.78 11.88
N ARG A 237 7.47 -11.63 10.87
CA ARG A 237 6.22 -12.31 10.61
C ARG A 237 6.09 -13.52 11.55
N LYS A 238 4.95 -13.60 12.22
CA LYS A 238 4.64 -14.73 13.09
C LYS A 238 3.52 -15.57 12.47
N ALA A 239 3.41 -16.83 12.86
CA ALA A 239 2.43 -17.74 12.31
C ALA A 239 0.98 -17.28 12.53
N PHE A 240 0.73 -16.37 13.48
CA PHE A 240 -0.62 -15.85 13.77
C PHE A 240 -0.65 -14.36 14.05
N LEU A 241 -1.64 -13.64 13.49
CA LEU A 241 -1.97 -12.24 13.82
C LEU A 241 -2.39 -12.11 15.28
N LYS A 242 -2.07 -11.01 15.91
CA LYS A 242 -2.55 -10.68 17.27
C LYS A 242 -4.05 -10.48 17.32
N ALA A 243 -4.66 -9.96 16.23
CA ALA A 243 -6.08 -9.74 16.13
C ALA A 243 -6.57 -9.99 14.69
N PRO A 244 -7.81 -10.50 14.51
CA PRO A 244 -8.40 -10.77 13.20
C PRO A 244 -8.99 -9.53 12.53
N LEU A 245 -8.85 -8.33 13.11
CA LEU A 245 -9.32 -7.04 12.60
C LEU A 245 -8.19 -6.03 12.63
N ARG A 246 -8.09 -5.18 11.61
CA ARG A 246 -7.06 -4.11 11.55
C ARG A 246 -7.30 -3.03 12.62
N PHE A 247 -8.56 -2.66 12.84
CA PHE A 247 -8.94 -1.60 13.78
C PHE A 247 -10.08 -2.12 14.66
N SER A 248 -9.80 -2.42 15.92
CA SER A 248 -10.84 -2.90 16.84
C SER A 248 -10.42 -2.70 18.29
N ARG A 249 -11.43 -2.48 19.13
CA ARG A 249 -11.28 -2.47 20.59
C ARG A 249 -11.85 -3.76 21.13
N SER A 250 -11.12 -4.48 21.98
CA SER A 250 -11.67 -5.58 22.74
C SER A 250 -12.79 -5.07 23.66
N SER A 251 -14.00 -5.54 23.44
CA SER A 251 -15.18 -5.17 24.22
C SER A 251 -15.47 -6.17 25.31
N SER A 252 -15.03 -7.44 25.16
CA SER A 252 -15.19 -8.49 26.18
C SER A 252 -14.08 -9.52 26.06
N GLY A 253 -13.50 -9.88 27.19
CA GLY A 253 -12.39 -10.83 27.29
C GLY A 253 -12.84 -12.29 27.46
N PHE A 254 -11.84 -13.17 27.36
CA PHE A 254 -11.97 -14.59 27.65
C PHE A 254 -12.24 -14.86 29.13
N SER A 255 -13.27 -15.66 29.45
CA SER A 255 -13.59 -16.03 30.83
C SER A 255 -14.39 -17.35 30.87
N TYR A 256 -14.07 -18.22 31.81
CA TYR A 256 -14.88 -19.42 32.09
C TYR A 256 -16.12 -19.12 32.94
N HIS A 257 -16.20 -17.94 33.59
CA HIS A 257 -17.25 -17.58 34.56
C HIS A 257 -17.79 -16.17 34.25
N ARG A 258 -18.35 -15.97 33.07
CA ARG A 258 -18.94 -14.68 32.66
C ARG A 258 -20.48 -14.74 32.79
N LYS A 259 -21.08 -13.70 33.40
CA LYS A 259 -22.52 -13.48 33.32
C LYS A 259 -22.90 -13.05 31.92
N HIS A 260 -23.73 -13.84 31.25
CA HIS A 260 -24.13 -13.59 29.86
C HIS A 260 -24.99 -12.33 29.79
N PRO A 261 -24.67 -11.32 28.95
CA PRO A 261 -25.31 -10.03 28.96
C PRO A 261 -26.80 -10.07 28.58
N VAL A 262 -27.22 -11.06 27.79
CA VAL A 262 -28.61 -11.23 27.35
C VAL A 262 -29.40 -12.12 28.29
N SER A 263 -28.88 -13.29 28.67
CA SER A 263 -29.59 -14.28 29.45
C SER A 263 -29.41 -14.18 30.97
N GLY A 264 -28.41 -13.39 31.43
CA GLY A 264 -28.07 -13.29 32.85
C GLY A 264 -27.41 -14.53 33.45
N VAL A 265 -27.37 -15.66 32.74
CA VAL A 265 -26.82 -16.93 33.21
C VAL A 265 -25.29 -16.88 33.16
N VAL A 266 -24.63 -17.44 34.18
CA VAL A 266 -23.17 -17.59 34.15
C VAL A 266 -22.79 -18.66 33.14
N LYS A 267 -22.10 -18.25 32.07
CA LYS A 267 -21.59 -19.14 31.01
C LYS A 267 -20.14 -18.82 30.71
N ALA A 268 -19.40 -19.83 30.30
CA ALA A 268 -18.05 -19.61 29.76
C ALA A 268 -18.15 -18.82 28.45
N HIS A 269 -17.33 -17.77 28.35
CA HIS A 269 -17.05 -17.08 27.09
C HIS A 269 -15.61 -17.43 26.70
N THR A 270 -15.47 -18.44 25.85
CA THR A 270 -14.18 -18.97 25.41
C THR A 270 -13.62 -18.27 24.17
N GLY A 271 -13.86 -16.97 24.07
CA GLY A 271 -13.42 -16.11 23.01
C GLY A 271 -13.08 -14.69 23.50
N VAL A 272 -12.79 -13.83 22.55
CA VAL A 272 -12.62 -12.37 22.73
C VAL A 272 -13.54 -11.67 21.76
N ASP A 273 -14.36 -10.76 22.29
CA ASP A 273 -15.24 -9.93 21.47
C ASP A 273 -14.53 -8.65 21.07
N TYR A 274 -14.45 -8.42 19.77
CA TYR A 274 -13.92 -7.19 19.18
C TYR A 274 -15.06 -6.31 18.65
N ALA A 275 -15.31 -5.18 19.27
CA ALA A 275 -16.29 -4.21 18.79
C ALA A 275 -15.79 -3.53 17.51
N ALA A 276 -16.60 -3.64 16.45
CA ALA A 276 -16.31 -2.98 15.17
C ALA A 276 -17.62 -2.78 14.39
N PRO A 277 -17.71 -1.77 13.52
CA PRO A 277 -18.88 -1.55 12.67
C PRO A 277 -19.20 -2.76 11.79
N THR A 278 -20.50 -2.96 11.52
CA THR A 278 -20.94 -3.97 10.54
C THR A 278 -20.28 -3.72 9.19
N GLY A 279 -19.74 -4.79 8.57
CA GLY A 279 -19.04 -4.69 7.30
C GLY A 279 -17.53 -4.50 7.41
N THR A 280 -16.98 -4.32 8.62
CA THR A 280 -15.52 -4.31 8.82
C THR A 280 -14.93 -5.64 8.36
N PRO A 281 -13.86 -5.65 7.52
CA PRO A 281 -13.23 -6.88 7.07
C PRO A 281 -12.67 -7.71 8.23
N VAL A 282 -12.97 -9.01 8.23
CA VAL A 282 -12.44 -10.01 9.17
C VAL A 282 -11.41 -10.85 8.43
N MET A 283 -10.21 -10.94 8.99
CA MET A 283 -9.08 -11.64 8.38
C MET A 283 -8.76 -12.95 9.10
N SER A 284 -8.28 -13.92 8.34
CA SER A 284 -7.64 -15.10 8.95
C SER A 284 -6.39 -14.68 9.70
N ILE A 285 -6.25 -15.12 10.96
CA ILE A 285 -5.05 -14.78 11.74
C ILE A 285 -3.80 -15.55 11.30
N GLY A 286 -3.93 -16.57 10.50
CA GLY A 286 -2.82 -17.40 10.01
C GLY A 286 -3.20 -18.13 8.74
N ASP A 287 -2.20 -18.71 8.08
CA ASP A 287 -2.41 -19.64 6.98
C ASP A 287 -3.22 -20.85 7.47
N GLY A 288 -4.10 -21.37 6.63
CA GLY A 288 -4.92 -22.52 7.06
C GLY A 288 -5.91 -23.00 6.03
N THR A 289 -6.73 -23.94 6.45
CA THR A 289 -7.82 -24.52 5.65
C THR A 289 -9.15 -24.29 6.35
N VAL A 290 -10.14 -23.78 5.64
CA VAL A 290 -11.51 -23.63 6.13
C VAL A 290 -12.12 -25.01 6.38
N ILE A 291 -12.41 -25.34 7.63
CA ILE A 291 -12.99 -26.62 8.02
C ILE A 291 -14.50 -26.56 8.28
N SER A 292 -15.04 -25.35 8.45
CA SER A 292 -16.49 -25.13 8.60
C SER A 292 -16.84 -23.70 8.16
N LYS A 293 -17.97 -23.56 7.47
CA LYS A 293 -18.57 -22.29 7.08
C LYS A 293 -20.09 -22.47 7.08
N GLY A 294 -20.82 -21.67 7.82
CA GLY A 294 -22.26 -21.71 7.87
C GLY A 294 -22.84 -21.14 9.16
N TRP A 295 -24.15 -21.33 9.34
CA TRP A 295 -24.85 -20.93 10.55
C TRP A 295 -24.53 -21.88 11.71
N SER A 296 -24.07 -21.33 12.83
CA SER A 296 -23.66 -22.08 14.04
C SER A 296 -24.48 -21.64 15.27
N GLY A 297 -25.79 -21.88 15.23
CA GLY A 297 -26.69 -21.59 16.35
C GLY A 297 -26.50 -20.16 16.90
N GLY A 298 -26.17 -20.05 18.18
CA GLY A 298 -25.92 -18.75 18.81
C GLY A 298 -24.77 -17.92 18.22
N GLY A 299 -23.82 -18.58 17.57
CA GLY A 299 -22.70 -17.90 16.89
C GLY A 299 -23.07 -17.25 15.55
N GLY A 300 -24.28 -17.49 15.03
CA GLY A 300 -24.70 -16.96 13.73
C GLY A 300 -23.83 -17.47 12.59
N ASN A 301 -23.59 -16.61 11.60
CA ASN A 301 -22.68 -16.92 10.51
C ASN A 301 -21.24 -17.05 11.03
N THR A 302 -20.68 -18.24 10.86
CA THR A 302 -19.39 -18.62 11.44
C THR A 302 -18.47 -19.20 10.38
N VAL A 303 -17.17 -18.88 10.47
CA VAL A 303 -16.08 -19.55 9.75
C VAL A 303 -15.16 -20.19 10.77
N LYS A 304 -14.74 -21.45 10.54
CA LYS A 304 -13.68 -22.12 11.30
C LYS A 304 -12.52 -22.46 10.38
N ILE A 305 -11.30 -22.20 10.86
CA ILE A 305 -10.06 -22.45 10.11
C ILE A 305 -9.14 -23.31 10.95
N ARG A 306 -8.65 -24.40 10.37
CA ARG A 306 -7.57 -25.20 10.92
C ARG A 306 -6.26 -24.74 10.33
N HIS A 307 -5.39 -24.18 11.18
CA HIS A 307 -4.08 -23.67 10.77
C HIS A 307 -3.04 -24.79 10.66
N ASN A 308 -3.04 -25.68 11.64
CA ASN A 308 -2.14 -26.86 11.67
C ASN A 308 -2.75 -27.94 12.57
N SER A 309 -1.95 -28.95 12.97
CA SER A 309 -2.41 -30.02 13.89
C SER A 309 -2.71 -29.52 15.31
N VAL A 310 -2.23 -28.34 15.68
CA VAL A 310 -2.34 -27.80 17.06
C VAL A 310 -3.40 -26.71 17.14
N TYR A 311 -3.50 -25.79 16.16
CA TYR A 311 -4.30 -24.58 16.26
C TYR A 311 -5.49 -24.56 15.30
N THR A 312 -6.65 -24.20 15.87
CA THR A 312 -7.89 -23.93 15.14
C THR A 312 -8.49 -22.63 15.62
N THR A 313 -9.07 -21.85 14.72
CA THR A 313 -9.77 -20.59 15.05
C THR A 313 -11.20 -20.59 14.57
N ALA A 314 -12.04 -19.75 15.18
CA ALA A 314 -13.38 -19.47 14.71
C ALA A 314 -13.70 -17.98 14.80
N TYR A 315 -14.49 -17.52 13.83
CA TYR A 315 -14.91 -16.16 13.60
C TYR A 315 -16.43 -16.13 13.51
N LEU A 316 -17.10 -15.59 14.52
CA LEU A 316 -18.54 -15.67 14.72
C LEU A 316 -19.22 -14.32 14.48
N HIS A 317 -20.56 -14.36 14.40
CA HIS A 317 -21.45 -13.21 14.21
C HIS A 317 -21.25 -12.46 12.89
N LEU A 318 -20.67 -13.10 11.85
CA LEU A 318 -20.38 -12.46 10.57
C LEU A 318 -21.66 -11.99 9.88
N SER A 319 -21.64 -10.82 9.23
CA SER A 319 -22.73 -10.35 8.38
C SER A 319 -22.77 -11.11 7.06
N ARG A 320 -21.60 -11.40 6.49
CA ARG A 320 -21.44 -12.17 5.25
C ARG A 320 -20.04 -12.78 5.18
N TYR A 321 -19.89 -13.78 4.34
CA TYR A 321 -18.60 -14.41 4.05
C TYR A 321 -17.87 -13.66 2.91
N ALA A 322 -16.57 -13.83 2.79
CA ALA A 322 -15.83 -13.39 1.62
C ALA A 322 -16.28 -14.13 0.37
N ALA A 323 -16.22 -13.47 -0.78
CA ALA A 323 -16.56 -14.05 -2.06
C ALA A 323 -15.63 -15.25 -2.38
N GLY A 324 -16.20 -16.36 -2.88
CA GLY A 324 -15.43 -17.56 -3.21
C GLY A 324 -14.98 -18.43 -2.03
N LEU A 325 -15.14 -17.99 -0.78
CA LEU A 325 -14.76 -18.79 0.37
C LEU A 325 -15.66 -20.04 0.49
N ALA A 326 -15.08 -21.22 0.60
CA ALA A 326 -15.77 -22.50 0.76
C ALA A 326 -15.07 -23.39 1.81
N VAL A 327 -15.76 -24.40 2.32
CA VAL A 327 -15.11 -25.45 3.12
C VAL A 327 -14.08 -26.16 2.24
N GLY A 328 -12.88 -26.36 2.74
CA GLY A 328 -11.72 -26.87 2.01
C GLY A 328 -10.85 -25.78 1.35
N SER A 329 -11.32 -24.52 1.26
CA SER A 329 -10.49 -23.42 0.77
C SER A 329 -9.25 -23.24 1.63
N ARG A 330 -8.09 -23.09 0.99
CA ARG A 330 -6.90 -22.57 1.65
C ARG A 330 -6.99 -21.06 1.75
N VAL A 331 -6.68 -20.52 2.90
CA VAL A 331 -6.62 -19.09 3.19
C VAL A 331 -5.22 -18.73 3.68
N ARG A 332 -4.77 -17.56 3.31
CA ARG A 332 -3.51 -17.00 3.80
C ARG A 332 -3.79 -16.12 5.01
N GLN A 333 -2.79 -15.94 5.79
CA GLN A 333 -2.75 -14.98 6.86
C GLN A 333 -3.03 -13.56 6.34
N GLY A 334 -3.92 -12.80 7.05
CA GLY A 334 -4.37 -11.48 6.60
C GLY A 334 -5.42 -11.53 5.49
N GLU A 335 -5.74 -12.70 4.93
CA GLU A 335 -6.77 -12.82 3.91
C GLU A 335 -8.17 -12.59 4.52
N VAL A 336 -8.98 -11.76 3.84
CA VAL A 336 -10.35 -11.48 4.27
C VAL A 336 -11.23 -12.72 4.08
N ILE A 337 -11.81 -13.21 5.17
CA ILE A 337 -12.67 -14.41 5.20
C ILE A 337 -14.13 -14.10 5.41
N GLY A 338 -14.46 -12.87 5.81
CA GLY A 338 -15.82 -12.42 6.07
C GLY A 338 -15.84 -10.99 6.57
N TYR A 339 -16.98 -10.57 7.08
CA TYR A 339 -17.21 -9.20 7.52
C TYR A 339 -17.97 -9.20 8.83
N VAL A 340 -17.61 -8.28 9.73
CA VAL A 340 -18.27 -8.11 11.03
C VAL A 340 -19.76 -7.92 10.85
N GLY A 341 -20.53 -8.51 11.74
CA GLY A 341 -21.98 -8.40 11.80
C GLY A 341 -22.52 -8.48 13.22
N SER A 342 -23.77 -8.92 13.31
CA SER A 342 -24.50 -9.17 14.57
C SER A 342 -25.45 -10.34 14.42
N THR A 343 -25.08 -11.36 13.62
CA THR A 343 -25.92 -12.54 13.37
C THR A 343 -25.88 -13.52 14.55
N GLY A 344 -26.94 -14.29 14.76
CA GLY A 344 -27.06 -15.19 15.91
C GLY A 344 -27.47 -14.47 17.19
N VAL A 345 -26.95 -14.91 18.35
CA VAL A 345 -27.22 -14.29 19.65
C VAL A 345 -26.18 -13.24 19.95
N SER A 346 -26.49 -12.01 19.59
CA SER A 346 -25.59 -10.86 19.68
C SER A 346 -26.33 -9.63 20.19
N THR A 347 -25.68 -8.79 20.98
CA THR A 347 -26.23 -7.52 21.49
C THR A 347 -25.93 -6.30 20.60
N GLY A 348 -25.09 -6.45 19.58
CA GLY A 348 -24.69 -5.42 18.65
C GLY A 348 -23.52 -5.85 17.77
N PRO A 349 -23.09 -5.03 16.81
CA PRO A 349 -22.03 -5.37 15.89
C PRO A 349 -20.70 -5.65 16.61
N HIS A 350 -20.19 -6.87 16.47
CA HIS A 350 -18.90 -7.31 16.99
C HIS A 350 -18.45 -8.60 16.31
N LEU A 351 -17.19 -8.93 16.48
CA LEU A 351 -16.63 -10.24 16.15
C LEU A 351 -16.34 -10.99 17.44
N ASP A 352 -16.94 -12.17 17.65
CA ASP A 352 -16.51 -13.14 18.66
C ASP A 352 -15.42 -14.02 18.01
N PHE A 353 -14.21 -13.87 18.48
CA PHE A 353 -13.02 -14.56 17.99
C PHE A 353 -12.56 -15.62 18.99
N ARG A 354 -12.40 -16.85 18.52
CA ARG A 354 -12.03 -17.99 19.37
C ARG A 354 -10.84 -18.74 18.84
N VAL A 355 -10.01 -19.24 19.76
CA VAL A 355 -8.81 -20.04 19.45
C VAL A 355 -8.82 -21.31 20.28
N TRP A 356 -8.49 -22.41 19.63
CA TRP A 356 -8.23 -23.70 20.28
C TRP A 356 -6.78 -24.11 20.03
N ARG A 357 -6.14 -24.61 21.09
CA ARG A 357 -4.85 -25.30 21.01
C ARG A 357 -5.05 -26.76 21.39
N SER A 358 -4.75 -27.69 20.47
CA SER A 358 -4.98 -29.14 20.67
C SER A 358 -6.40 -29.45 21.15
N GLY A 359 -7.39 -28.77 20.56
CA GLY A 359 -8.82 -28.95 20.91
C GLY A 359 -9.30 -28.24 22.18
N GLN A 360 -8.41 -27.64 22.99
CA GLN A 360 -8.77 -26.89 24.19
C GLN A 360 -8.85 -25.38 23.88
N PRO A 361 -9.93 -24.68 24.31
CA PRO A 361 -10.04 -23.25 24.12
C PRO A 361 -8.98 -22.53 24.94
N ILE A 362 -8.31 -21.56 24.33
CA ILE A 362 -7.31 -20.72 24.96
C ILE A 362 -7.68 -19.25 24.82
N ASN A 363 -7.14 -18.40 25.72
CA ASN A 363 -7.33 -16.96 25.63
C ASN A 363 -6.52 -16.39 24.44
N PRO A 364 -7.20 -15.87 23.38
CA PRO A 364 -6.51 -15.29 22.22
C PRO A 364 -5.51 -14.19 22.56
N LEU A 365 -5.82 -13.34 23.55
CA LEU A 365 -4.96 -12.20 23.98
C LEU A 365 -3.66 -12.65 24.62
N LYS A 366 -3.63 -13.90 25.16
CA LYS A 366 -2.44 -14.48 25.79
C LYS A 366 -1.72 -15.50 24.90
N MET A 367 -2.21 -15.67 23.66
CA MET A 367 -1.60 -16.60 22.73
C MET A 367 -0.23 -16.07 22.29
N GLU A 368 0.80 -16.84 22.56
CA GLU A 368 2.13 -16.62 21.98
C GLU A 368 2.13 -17.23 20.59
N SER A 369 2.27 -16.39 19.58
CA SER A 369 2.40 -16.84 18.22
C SER A 369 3.84 -17.30 17.97
N PRO A 370 4.07 -18.54 17.53
CA PRO A 370 5.41 -18.95 17.11
C PRO A 370 5.88 -18.05 15.95
N SER A 371 7.16 -17.72 15.92
CA SER A 371 7.76 -17.08 14.75
C SER A 371 7.67 -18.02 13.56
N GLU A 372 7.54 -17.47 12.35
CA GLU A 372 7.82 -18.23 11.13
C GLU A 372 9.28 -18.65 11.11
N GLU A 373 9.67 -19.42 10.09
CA GLU A 373 11.05 -19.88 9.97
C GLU A 373 12.04 -18.71 10.10
N PRO A 374 13.12 -18.85 10.89
CA PRO A 374 14.15 -17.84 10.97
C PRO A 374 14.88 -17.72 9.62
N ILE A 375 15.65 -16.63 9.48
CA ILE A 375 16.53 -16.45 8.33
C ILE A 375 17.47 -17.66 8.19
N LYS A 376 17.81 -18.03 6.95
CA LYS A 376 18.75 -19.13 6.73
C LYS A 376 20.09 -18.83 7.38
N PRO A 377 20.73 -19.82 8.06
CA PRO A 377 21.97 -19.59 8.81
C PRO A 377 23.08 -18.93 7.99
N GLU A 378 23.18 -19.27 6.69
CA GLU A 378 24.16 -18.69 5.76
C GLU A 378 23.98 -17.19 5.54
N ASN A 379 22.78 -16.64 5.79
CA ASN A 379 22.45 -15.24 5.58
C ASN A 379 22.58 -14.38 6.85
N LEU A 380 22.83 -14.98 8.02
CA LEU A 380 22.93 -14.25 9.30
C LEU A 380 24.01 -13.16 9.28
N ALA A 381 25.20 -13.46 8.73
CA ALA A 381 26.30 -12.50 8.66
C ALA A 381 25.97 -11.32 7.71
N ALA A 382 25.27 -11.59 6.63
CA ALA A 382 24.80 -10.55 5.71
C ALA A 382 23.72 -9.67 6.35
N LEU A 383 22.75 -10.28 7.05
CA LEU A 383 21.72 -9.54 7.81
C LEU A 383 22.36 -8.64 8.87
N ASP A 384 23.32 -9.15 9.66
CA ASP A 384 24.05 -8.37 10.68
C ASP A 384 24.77 -7.16 10.05
N SER A 385 25.39 -7.34 8.90
CA SER A 385 26.05 -6.24 8.18
C SER A 385 25.04 -5.16 7.73
N VAL A 386 23.89 -5.58 7.19
CA VAL A 386 22.79 -4.68 6.81
C VAL A 386 22.21 -3.97 8.03
N TYR A 387 22.01 -4.68 9.13
CA TYR A 387 21.54 -4.11 10.38
C TYR A 387 22.48 -3.01 10.89
N ARG A 388 23.77 -3.31 11.03
CA ARG A 388 24.77 -2.32 11.52
C ARG A 388 24.83 -1.08 10.63
N PHE A 389 24.74 -1.26 9.32
CA PHE A 389 24.74 -0.14 8.38
C PHE A 389 23.54 0.79 8.62
N TRP A 390 22.33 0.23 8.65
CA TRP A 390 21.13 1.05 8.82
C TRP A 390 20.94 1.57 10.25
N HIS A 391 21.32 0.80 11.26
CA HIS A 391 21.26 1.24 12.65
C HIS A 391 22.14 2.46 12.89
N LYS A 392 23.37 2.45 12.38
CA LYS A 392 24.27 3.62 12.42
C LYS A 392 23.63 4.83 11.69
N GLY A 393 22.94 4.58 10.59
CA GLY A 393 22.18 5.61 9.86
C GLY A 393 21.07 6.22 10.72
N LEU A 394 20.25 5.38 11.38
CA LEU A 394 19.19 5.82 12.30
C LEU A 394 19.75 6.71 13.42
N ASP A 395 20.82 6.28 14.08
CA ASP A 395 21.41 7.02 15.19
C ASP A 395 22.01 8.37 14.73
N SER A 396 22.63 8.40 13.56
CA SER A 396 23.18 9.63 12.99
C SER A 396 22.07 10.62 12.64
N LEU A 397 21.00 10.16 12.01
CA LEU A 397 19.85 11.00 11.61
C LEU A 397 19.05 11.48 12.82
N SER A 398 18.87 10.65 13.86
CA SER A 398 18.21 11.05 15.11
C SER A 398 18.99 12.15 15.85
N ARG A 399 20.32 12.14 15.80
CA ARG A 399 21.14 13.21 16.40
C ARG A 399 21.04 14.52 15.61
N LEU A 400 20.92 14.45 14.30
CA LEU A 400 20.79 15.63 13.42
C LEU A 400 19.39 16.24 13.51
N ASN A 401 18.38 15.45 13.82
CA ASN A 401 16.97 15.84 13.90
C ASN A 401 16.40 15.45 15.28
N PRO A 402 16.86 16.09 16.38
CA PRO A 402 16.37 15.75 17.70
C PRO A 402 14.87 16.00 17.79
N VAL A 403 14.10 14.99 18.18
CA VAL A 403 12.68 15.15 18.49
C VAL A 403 12.59 16.11 19.68
N SER A 404 11.86 17.20 19.53
CA SER A 404 11.59 18.15 20.61
C SER A 404 10.98 17.37 21.78
N ALA A 405 11.64 17.38 22.94
CA ALA A 405 11.09 16.78 24.15
C ALA A 405 9.71 17.41 24.42
N PRO A 406 8.72 16.65 24.91
CA PRO A 406 7.46 17.22 25.31
C PRO A 406 7.75 18.34 26.32
N GLN A 407 7.35 19.56 25.98
CA GLN A 407 7.36 20.65 26.97
C GLN A 407 6.43 20.22 28.09
N ASP A 408 6.96 19.87 29.23
CA ASP A 408 6.17 19.74 30.45
C ASP A 408 5.45 21.06 30.63
N SER A 409 4.12 21.02 30.56
CA SER A 409 3.30 22.17 30.87
C SER A 409 3.60 22.57 32.31
N VAL A 410 4.42 23.60 32.47
CA VAL A 410 4.61 24.27 33.75
C VAL A 410 3.23 24.75 34.17
N SER A 411 2.63 24.07 35.12
CA SER A 411 1.45 24.54 35.84
C SER A 411 1.86 25.80 36.57
N VAL A 412 1.42 26.94 36.03
CA VAL A 412 1.41 28.21 36.79
C VAL A 412 0.29 28.07 37.83
N GLN A 413 0.70 28.12 39.07
CA GLN A 413 -0.14 28.21 40.26
C GLN A 413 -1.00 29.50 40.24
#